data_f377c962885f3dff0a0e4d05523a7e1e
#
_entry.id   f377c962885f3dff0a0e4d05523a7e1e
#
_cell.length_a   1.000
_cell.length_b   1.000
_cell.length_c   1.000
_cell.angle_alpha   90.00
_cell.angle_beta   90.00
_cell.angle_gamma   90.00
#
_symmetry.space_group_name_H-M   'P 1'
#
loop_
_entity.id
_entity.type
_entity.pdbx_description
1 polymer ?
#
loop_
_entity_poly.entity_id
_entity_poly.type
_entity_poly.pdbx_seq_one_letter_code
_entity_poly.pdbx_strand_id
1 'polypeptide(L)'
;MPDTVYLPDRLEVTRAIPAPPGAIFDIVRSPAGHVAIDASGMLQSFTGEPAEKVGDTFVIHMDRESLNDVPLGKYDVTVHIIVFERDKEIAWNLGPDIPYPHFYGYRLEAGEGGVTNVTSYYDWSKIDDEIKDRFPIVPEQSLRATLGILERTVKKGL
;
A
#
# COMPACT_ATOMS: atom_id res chain seq x y z
N MET A 1 -9.30 0.23 -17.19
CA MET A 1 -8.15 1.17 -17.06
C MET A 1 -8.17 1.79 -15.68
N PRO A 2 -7.02 1.90 -14.99
CA PRO A 2 -6.94 2.66 -13.76
C PRO A 2 -7.12 4.14 -14.03
N ASP A 3 -7.85 4.82 -13.15
CA ASP A 3 -8.02 6.25 -13.17
C ASP A 3 -7.05 6.88 -12.19
N THR A 4 -6.28 7.87 -12.63
CA THR A 4 -5.27 8.54 -11.81
C THR A 4 -5.69 9.96 -11.51
N VAL A 5 -5.61 10.35 -10.24
CA VAL A 5 -5.88 11.70 -9.77
C VAL A 5 -4.63 12.24 -9.08
N TYR A 6 -4.15 13.38 -9.56
CA TYR A 6 -3.03 14.11 -8.95
C TYR A 6 -3.59 15.29 -8.16
N LEU A 7 -3.39 15.26 -6.85
CA LEU A 7 -3.70 16.38 -5.96
C LEU A 7 -2.38 17.04 -5.54
N PRO A 8 -2.38 18.25 -4.97
CA PRO A 8 -1.12 18.93 -4.63
C PRO A 8 -0.16 18.10 -3.78
N ASP A 9 -0.69 17.36 -2.80
CA ASP A 9 0.13 16.57 -1.86
C ASP A 9 -0.37 15.13 -1.73
N ARG A 10 -1.07 14.63 -2.77
CA ARG A 10 -1.67 13.29 -2.73
C ARG A 10 -1.83 12.75 -4.14
N LEU A 11 -1.61 11.46 -4.28
CA LEU A 11 -1.76 10.73 -5.53
C LEU A 11 -2.74 9.58 -5.30
N GLU A 12 -3.72 9.42 -6.18
CA GLU A 12 -4.70 8.33 -6.12
C GLU A 12 -4.78 7.62 -7.46
N VAL A 13 -4.81 6.30 -7.43
CA VAL A 13 -5.02 5.47 -8.61
C VAL A 13 -6.15 4.49 -8.31
N THR A 14 -7.17 4.44 -9.16
CA THR A 14 -8.34 3.59 -8.97
C THR A 14 -8.40 2.52 -10.07
N ARG A 15 -8.73 1.30 -9.67
CA ARG A 15 -8.94 0.18 -10.58
C ARG A 15 -10.19 -0.59 -10.17
N ALA A 16 -11.02 -0.95 -11.15
CA ALA A 16 -12.16 -1.83 -10.95
C ALA A 16 -11.68 -3.28 -10.94
N ILE A 17 -11.85 -3.97 -9.82
CA ILE A 17 -11.43 -5.36 -9.65
C ILE A 17 -12.67 -6.24 -9.51
N PRO A 18 -12.82 -7.31 -10.36
CA PRO A 18 -14.00 -8.17 -10.32
C PRO A 18 -13.92 -9.18 -9.17
N ALA A 19 -14.07 -8.69 -7.94
CA ALA A 19 -14.06 -9.49 -6.71
C ALA A 19 -14.81 -8.74 -5.61
N PRO A 20 -15.33 -9.45 -4.59
CA PRO A 20 -15.99 -8.80 -3.47
C PRO A 20 -14.98 -8.04 -2.59
N PRO A 21 -15.42 -6.97 -1.90
CA PRO A 21 -14.51 -6.17 -1.07
C PRO A 21 -13.77 -6.98 0.00
N GLY A 22 -14.43 -7.94 0.62
CA GLY A 22 -13.82 -8.75 1.68
C GLY A 22 -12.62 -9.55 1.20
N ALA A 23 -12.69 -10.12 0.00
CA ALA A 23 -11.58 -10.89 -0.58
C ALA A 23 -10.37 -9.99 -0.85
N ILE A 24 -10.62 -8.77 -1.32
CA ILE A 24 -9.57 -7.79 -1.58
C ILE A 24 -8.99 -7.28 -0.25
N PHE A 25 -9.86 -6.94 0.69
CA PHE A 25 -9.45 -6.40 1.98
C PHE A 25 -8.57 -7.38 2.78
N ASP A 26 -8.88 -8.67 2.72
CA ASP A 26 -8.08 -9.69 3.39
C ASP A 26 -6.65 -9.77 2.88
N ILE A 27 -6.42 -9.38 1.63
CA ILE A 27 -5.06 -9.30 1.08
C ILE A 27 -4.35 -8.04 1.56
N VAL A 28 -5.00 -6.87 1.46
CA VAL A 28 -4.33 -5.60 1.75
C VAL A 28 -4.15 -5.34 3.26
N ARG A 29 -4.86 -6.05 4.12
CA ARG A 29 -4.63 -5.98 5.57
C ARG A 29 -3.56 -6.96 6.07
N SER A 30 -3.10 -7.85 5.21
CA SER A 30 -2.16 -8.92 5.55
C SER A 30 -0.72 -8.56 5.16
N PRO A 31 0.27 -8.77 6.03
CA PRO A 31 1.66 -8.60 5.62
C PRO A 31 2.06 -9.55 4.48
N ALA A 32 1.50 -10.78 4.44
CA ALA A 32 1.71 -11.68 3.31
C ALA A 32 1.16 -11.08 2.02
N GLY A 33 0.01 -10.40 2.10
CA GLY A 33 -0.57 -9.69 0.97
C GLY A 33 0.30 -8.56 0.48
N HIS A 34 0.85 -7.75 1.38
CA HIS A 34 1.76 -6.66 1.02
C HIS A 34 2.96 -7.18 0.23
N VAL A 35 3.57 -8.27 0.66
CA VAL A 35 4.68 -8.90 -0.06
C VAL A 35 4.23 -9.44 -1.42
N ALA A 36 3.07 -10.11 -1.47
CA ALA A 36 2.56 -10.73 -2.69
C ALA A 36 2.25 -9.72 -3.80
N ILE A 37 1.75 -8.53 -3.45
CA ILE A 37 1.33 -7.53 -4.43
C ILE A 37 2.40 -6.47 -4.70
N ASP A 38 3.55 -6.54 -4.05
CA ASP A 38 4.62 -5.56 -4.22
C ASP A 38 5.12 -5.48 -5.65
N ALA A 39 5.02 -4.29 -6.26
CA ALA A 39 5.48 -4.03 -7.61
C ALA A 39 6.97 -3.68 -7.67
N SER A 40 7.59 -3.35 -6.53
CA SER A 40 8.99 -2.93 -6.49
C SER A 40 9.97 -4.09 -6.41
N GLY A 41 9.54 -5.23 -5.89
CA GLY A 41 10.41 -6.38 -5.60
C GLY A 41 11.22 -6.25 -4.32
N MET A 42 11.09 -5.12 -3.61
CA MET A 42 11.87 -4.89 -2.37
C MET A 42 11.33 -5.65 -1.17
N LEU A 43 10.03 -5.91 -1.13
CA LEU A 43 9.39 -6.58 0.00
C LEU A 43 9.63 -8.09 -0.11
N GLN A 44 10.48 -8.63 0.73
CA GLN A 44 10.94 -10.02 0.62
C GLN A 44 10.18 -10.99 1.54
N SER A 45 9.94 -10.57 2.77
CA SER A 45 9.26 -11.39 3.77
C SER A 45 8.68 -10.50 4.85
N PHE A 46 8.05 -11.10 5.84
CA PHE A 46 7.35 -10.35 6.89
C PHE A 46 7.41 -11.08 8.24
N THR A 47 7.12 -10.32 9.29
CA THR A 47 6.90 -10.83 10.65
C THR A 47 5.65 -10.17 11.20
N GLY A 48 4.70 -10.95 11.68
CA GLY A 48 3.45 -10.47 12.27
C GLY A 48 2.22 -11.07 11.61
N GLU A 49 1.06 -10.63 12.08
CA GLU A 49 -0.24 -11.14 11.67
C GLU A 49 -1.03 -10.09 10.88
N PRO A 50 -2.08 -10.48 10.15
CA PRO A 50 -2.96 -9.52 9.50
C PRO A 50 -3.51 -8.51 10.49
N ALA A 51 -3.62 -7.25 10.04
CA ALA A 51 -4.16 -6.17 10.87
C ALA A 51 -5.66 -6.36 11.09
N GLU A 52 -6.13 -5.98 12.28
CA GLU A 52 -7.53 -6.06 12.66
C GLU A 52 -8.08 -4.75 13.22
N LYS A 53 -7.20 -3.78 13.51
CA LYS A 53 -7.60 -2.48 14.08
C LYS A 53 -6.50 -1.45 13.92
N VAL A 54 -6.85 -0.19 14.13
CA VAL A 54 -5.88 0.92 14.25
C VAL A 54 -4.93 0.63 15.41
N GLY A 55 -3.66 0.88 15.19
CA GLY A 55 -2.60 0.63 16.17
C GLY A 55 -1.90 -0.71 15.98
N ASP A 56 -2.49 -1.63 15.21
CA ASP A 56 -1.79 -2.87 14.88
C ASP A 56 -0.57 -2.59 14.03
N THR A 57 0.44 -3.44 14.17
CA THR A 57 1.70 -3.32 13.43
C THR A 57 2.12 -4.67 12.88
N PHE A 58 2.90 -4.63 11.81
CA PHE A 58 3.67 -5.78 11.36
C PHE A 58 4.97 -5.28 10.71
N VAL A 59 5.92 -6.16 10.54
CA VAL A 59 7.24 -5.81 10.01
C VAL A 59 7.42 -6.41 8.61
N ILE A 60 7.92 -5.60 7.70
CA ILE A 60 8.30 -6.04 6.35
C ILE A 60 9.83 -6.01 6.26
N HIS A 61 10.38 -7.14 5.83
CA HIS A 61 11.82 -7.28 5.60
C HIS A 61 12.13 -6.89 4.16
N MET A 62 12.90 -5.82 4.00
CA MET A 62 13.19 -5.19 2.72
C MET A 62 14.59 -5.55 2.25
N ASP A 63 14.78 -5.58 0.94
CA ASP A 63 16.10 -5.76 0.34
C ASP A 63 16.23 -4.89 -0.90
N ARG A 64 17.14 -3.92 -0.85
CA ARG A 64 17.49 -3.08 -1.99
C ARG A 64 18.89 -3.34 -2.51
N GLU A 65 19.58 -4.35 -1.98
CA GLU A 65 20.97 -4.61 -2.30
C GLU A 65 21.19 -4.83 -3.80
N SER A 66 20.34 -5.66 -4.40
CA SER A 66 20.44 -5.97 -5.81
C SER A 66 19.99 -4.85 -6.74
N LEU A 67 19.23 -3.88 -6.23
CA LEU A 67 18.78 -2.74 -7.03
C LEU A 67 19.89 -1.71 -7.23
N ASN A 68 20.84 -1.66 -6.30
CA ASN A 68 22.04 -0.84 -6.41
C ASN A 68 21.76 0.65 -6.60
N ASP A 69 20.62 1.13 -6.08
CA ASP A 69 20.17 2.51 -6.26
C ASP A 69 20.47 3.40 -5.05
N VAL A 70 20.31 2.85 -3.84
CA VAL A 70 20.65 3.54 -2.59
C VAL A 70 21.35 2.56 -1.65
N PRO A 71 22.28 3.04 -0.78
CA PRO A 71 23.10 2.16 0.05
C PRO A 71 22.37 1.70 1.33
N LEU A 72 21.16 1.18 1.21
CA LEU A 72 20.37 0.68 2.33
C LEU A 72 20.53 -0.83 2.54
N GLY A 73 20.83 -1.58 1.48
CA GLY A 73 20.96 -3.04 1.57
C GLY A 73 19.69 -3.70 2.06
N LYS A 74 19.84 -4.51 3.11
CA LYS A 74 18.74 -5.19 3.79
C LYS A 74 18.34 -4.39 5.02
N TYR A 75 17.03 -4.14 5.19
CA TYR A 75 16.52 -3.40 6.33
C TYR A 75 15.06 -3.76 6.58
N ASP A 76 14.57 -3.43 7.76
CA ASP A 76 13.19 -3.68 8.15
C ASP A 76 12.42 -2.37 8.24
N VAL A 77 11.15 -2.41 7.86
CA VAL A 77 10.22 -1.31 8.12
C VAL A 77 9.05 -1.85 8.93
N THR A 78 8.60 -1.05 9.88
CA THR A 78 7.38 -1.35 10.64
C THR A 78 6.21 -0.63 9.98
N VAL A 79 5.17 -1.39 9.67
CA VAL A 79 3.91 -0.86 9.16
C VAL A 79 3.02 -0.56 10.35
N HIS A 80 2.57 0.69 10.48
CA HIS A 80 1.70 1.15 11.56
C HIS A 80 0.32 1.46 10.98
N ILE A 81 -0.70 0.74 11.37
CA ILE A 81 -2.05 0.93 10.84
C ILE A 81 -2.67 2.16 11.49
N ILE A 82 -3.03 3.14 10.67
CA ILE A 82 -3.60 4.43 11.10
C ILE A 82 -5.08 4.59 10.75
N VAL A 83 -5.58 3.85 9.76
CA VAL A 83 -7.00 3.79 9.41
C VAL A 83 -7.36 2.32 9.22
N PHE A 84 -8.47 1.90 9.81
CA PHE A 84 -8.98 0.54 9.63
C PHE A 84 -10.49 0.57 9.69
N GLU A 85 -11.12 0.41 8.53
CA GLU A 85 -12.57 0.26 8.40
C GLU A 85 -12.82 -0.98 7.55
N ARG A 86 -13.30 -2.04 8.18
CA ARG A 86 -13.41 -3.38 7.58
C ARG A 86 -14.11 -3.32 6.22
N ASP A 87 -13.43 -3.89 5.20
CA ASP A 87 -13.88 -4.00 3.81
C ASP A 87 -14.09 -2.64 3.11
N LYS A 88 -13.65 -1.55 3.71
CA LYS A 88 -13.81 -0.20 3.15
C LYS A 88 -12.50 0.57 3.02
N GLU A 89 -11.70 0.61 4.07
CA GLU A 89 -10.47 1.39 4.01
C GLU A 89 -9.42 0.91 5.00
N ILE A 90 -8.17 0.87 4.56
CA ILE A 90 -7.01 0.64 5.42
C ILE A 90 -5.91 1.59 4.98
N ALA A 91 -5.24 2.22 5.95
CA ALA A 91 -4.09 3.07 5.68
C ALA A 91 -3.02 2.86 6.74
N TRP A 92 -1.79 3.12 6.34
CA TRP A 92 -0.64 2.91 7.22
C TRP A 92 0.47 3.90 6.89
N ASN A 93 1.29 4.18 7.89
CA ASN A 93 2.59 4.78 7.66
C ASN A 93 3.70 3.80 8.02
N LEU A 94 4.88 4.12 7.54
CA LEU A 94 6.07 3.29 7.72
C LEU A 94 7.03 4.01 8.65
N GLY A 95 7.85 3.23 9.34
CA GLY A 95 8.91 3.81 10.10
C GLY A 95 9.42 2.86 11.17
N PRO A 96 10.40 3.33 11.97
CA PRO A 96 10.77 2.69 13.22
C PRO A 96 9.69 2.96 14.27
N ASP A 97 10.05 3.19 15.52
CA ASP A 97 9.10 3.42 16.61
C ASP A 97 8.21 4.66 16.39
N ILE A 98 8.74 5.69 15.72
CA ILE A 98 7.98 6.89 15.37
C ILE A 98 7.74 6.87 13.86
N PRO A 99 6.48 6.69 13.39
CA PRO A 99 6.18 6.65 11.97
C PRO A 99 6.48 7.97 11.26
N TYR A 100 6.89 7.88 10.01
CA TYR A 100 7.07 9.06 9.16
C TYR A 100 5.69 9.69 8.86
N PRO A 101 5.62 11.01 8.62
CA PRO A 101 4.35 11.71 8.48
C PRO A 101 3.67 11.56 7.11
N HIS A 102 4.14 10.68 6.23
CA HIS A 102 3.46 10.34 4.99
C HIS A 102 2.85 8.95 5.10
N PHE A 103 1.78 8.70 4.34
CA PHE A 103 1.07 7.45 4.48
C PHE A 103 0.50 6.93 3.16
N TYR A 104 0.22 5.65 3.15
CA TYR A 104 -0.36 4.90 2.04
C TYR A 104 -1.70 4.33 2.47
N GLY A 105 -2.54 4.02 1.50
CA GLY A 105 -3.77 3.32 1.85
C GLY A 105 -4.52 2.77 0.65
N TYR A 106 -5.57 2.02 0.96
CA TYR A 106 -6.53 1.49 -0.01
C TYR A 106 -7.93 1.83 0.45
N ARG A 107 -8.73 2.37 -0.46
CA ARG A 107 -10.14 2.61 -0.24
C ARG A 107 -10.94 1.74 -1.21
N LEU A 108 -11.91 1.00 -0.68
CA LEU A 108 -12.71 0.05 -1.43
C LEU A 108 -14.17 0.52 -1.48
N GLU A 109 -14.74 0.60 -2.67
CA GLU A 109 -16.15 0.94 -2.88
C GLU A 109 -16.80 -0.10 -3.77
N ALA A 110 -17.95 -0.63 -3.35
CA ALA A 110 -18.70 -1.58 -4.15
C ALA A 110 -19.16 -0.90 -5.44
N GLY A 111 -18.89 -1.54 -6.57
CA GLY A 111 -19.36 -1.13 -7.89
C GLY A 111 -20.49 -2.02 -8.37
N GLU A 112 -20.81 -1.89 -9.65
CA GLU A 112 -21.84 -2.70 -10.27
C GLU A 112 -21.30 -4.08 -10.69
N GLY A 113 -22.18 -5.08 -10.69
CA GLY A 113 -21.86 -6.39 -11.26
C GLY A 113 -20.79 -7.18 -10.52
N GLY A 114 -20.69 -7.04 -9.20
CA GLY A 114 -19.71 -7.81 -8.41
C GLY A 114 -18.31 -7.24 -8.46
N VAL A 115 -18.15 -6.02 -8.96
CA VAL A 115 -16.88 -5.31 -9.03
C VAL A 115 -16.69 -4.48 -7.77
N THR A 116 -15.45 -4.35 -7.33
CA THR A 116 -15.03 -3.41 -6.28
C THR A 116 -14.09 -2.39 -6.91
N ASN A 117 -14.38 -1.11 -6.72
CA ASN A 117 -13.48 -0.04 -7.12
C ASN A 117 -12.46 0.16 -6.02
N VAL A 118 -11.19 -0.13 -6.31
CA VAL A 118 -10.10 -0.05 -5.36
C VAL A 118 -9.24 1.16 -5.69
N THR A 119 -9.14 2.09 -4.74
CA THR A 119 -8.27 3.26 -4.86
C THR A 119 -7.04 3.07 -4.00
N SER A 120 -5.87 3.03 -4.63
CA SER A 120 -4.58 3.07 -3.93
C SER A 120 -4.16 4.53 -3.84
N TYR A 121 -3.81 4.99 -2.65
CA TYR A 121 -3.40 6.38 -2.47
C TYR A 121 -2.12 6.51 -1.66
N TYR A 122 -1.40 7.59 -1.94
CA TYR A 122 -0.19 7.98 -1.22
C TYR A 122 -0.31 9.46 -0.90
N ASP A 123 -0.16 9.82 0.37
CA ASP A 123 -0.39 11.16 0.89
C ASP A 123 0.85 11.66 1.63
N TRP A 124 1.34 12.84 1.24
CA TRP A 124 2.49 13.50 1.86
C TRP A 124 2.16 14.91 2.31
N SER A 125 0.88 15.20 2.53
CA SER A 125 0.43 16.54 2.92
C SER A 125 0.98 17.01 4.26
N LYS A 126 1.40 16.09 5.13
CA LYS A 126 1.94 16.40 6.46
C LYS A 126 3.47 16.45 6.52
N ILE A 127 4.13 16.30 5.39
CA ILE A 127 5.59 16.43 5.29
C ILE A 127 5.97 17.90 5.41
N ASP A 128 7.12 18.19 6.04
CA ASP A 128 7.64 19.53 6.16
C ASP A 128 7.85 20.20 4.79
N ASP A 129 7.47 21.46 4.68
CA ASP A 129 7.55 22.21 3.42
C ASP A 129 8.98 22.23 2.84
N GLU A 130 9.99 22.20 3.67
CA GLU A 130 11.40 22.22 3.25
C GLU A 130 11.78 21.04 2.38
N ILE A 131 11.14 19.87 2.56
CA ILE A 131 11.46 18.65 1.82
C ILE A 131 10.30 18.15 0.97
N LYS A 132 9.18 18.88 0.95
CA LYS A 132 7.98 18.46 0.22
C LYS A 132 8.21 18.29 -1.27
N ASP A 133 9.11 19.04 -1.85
CA ASP A 133 9.48 18.94 -3.27
C ASP A 133 10.06 17.58 -3.66
N ARG A 134 10.54 16.81 -2.70
CA ARG A 134 11.08 15.46 -2.92
C ARG A 134 10.00 14.40 -3.07
N PHE A 135 8.74 14.77 -2.88
CA PHE A 135 7.61 13.86 -2.91
C PHE A 135 6.77 14.06 -4.17
N PRO A 136 6.10 13.02 -4.69
CA PRO A 136 6.03 11.68 -4.11
C PRO A 136 7.32 10.88 -4.31
N ILE A 137 7.68 10.05 -3.34
CA ILE A 137 8.80 9.11 -3.47
C ILE A 137 8.34 7.80 -4.13
N VAL A 138 7.03 7.57 -4.20
CA VAL A 138 6.44 6.43 -4.89
C VAL A 138 5.73 6.96 -6.13
N PRO A 139 6.15 6.56 -7.34
CA PRO A 139 5.54 7.07 -8.57
C PRO A 139 4.19 6.43 -8.85
N GLU A 140 3.38 7.12 -9.67
CA GLU A 140 2.05 6.65 -10.08
C GLU A 140 2.11 5.25 -10.70
N GLN A 141 3.13 4.96 -11.47
CA GLN A 141 3.31 3.64 -12.10
C GLN A 141 3.39 2.51 -11.08
N SER A 142 3.99 2.74 -9.92
CA SER A 142 4.08 1.74 -8.86
C SER A 142 2.72 1.45 -8.25
N LEU A 143 1.91 2.48 -8.00
CA LEU A 143 0.55 2.29 -7.49
C LEU A 143 -0.31 1.54 -8.50
N ARG A 144 -0.20 1.90 -9.77
CA ARG A 144 -0.93 1.24 -10.86
C ARG A 144 -0.55 -0.23 -11.00
N ALA A 145 0.75 -0.53 -11.00
CA ALA A 145 1.24 -1.89 -11.12
C ALA A 145 0.80 -2.75 -9.93
N THR A 146 0.87 -2.20 -8.72
CA THR A 146 0.43 -2.89 -7.51
C THR A 146 -1.05 -3.28 -7.59
N LEU A 147 -1.91 -2.39 -8.10
CA LEU A 147 -3.34 -2.71 -8.27
C LEU A 147 -3.56 -3.84 -9.28
N GLY A 148 -2.78 -3.90 -10.36
CA GLY A 148 -2.83 -5.01 -11.32
C GLY A 148 -2.41 -6.34 -10.70
N ILE A 149 -1.35 -6.32 -9.90
CA ILE A 149 -0.89 -7.50 -9.18
C ILE A 149 -1.92 -7.91 -8.12
N LEU A 150 -2.54 -6.94 -7.45
CA LEU A 150 -3.62 -7.20 -6.49
C LEU A 150 -4.78 -7.94 -7.17
N GLU A 151 -5.23 -7.49 -8.34
CA GLU A 151 -6.29 -8.17 -9.08
C GLU A 151 -5.90 -9.61 -9.39
N ARG A 152 -4.70 -9.83 -9.89
CA ARG A 152 -4.20 -11.18 -10.19
C ARG A 152 -4.14 -12.05 -8.93
N THR A 153 -3.70 -11.48 -7.82
CA THR A 153 -3.57 -12.19 -6.53
C THR A 153 -4.94 -12.60 -5.99
N VAL A 154 -5.94 -11.73 -6.10
CA VAL A 154 -7.32 -12.07 -5.71
C VAL A 154 -7.85 -13.26 -6.51
N LYS A 155 -7.58 -13.27 -7.82
CA LYS A 155 -8.06 -14.34 -8.73
C LYS A 155 -7.44 -15.69 -8.43
N LYS A 156 -6.16 -15.73 -8.09
CA LYS A 156 -5.47 -17.01 -7.86
C LYS A 156 -5.35 -17.40 -6.38
N GLY A 157 -5.55 -16.48 -5.47
CA GLY A 157 -5.32 -16.66 -4.04
C GLY A 157 -3.86 -16.43 -3.64
N LEU A 158 -3.66 -16.23 -2.37
CA LEU A 158 -2.31 -16.08 -1.79
C LEU A 158 -1.57 -17.41 -1.70
#